data_2e4534350f0ded2bbc89936f89067b15
#
_entry.id   2e4534350f0ded2bbc89936f89067b15
#
_cell.length_a   1.000
_cell.length_b   1.000
_cell.length_c   1.000
_cell.angle_alpha   90.00
_cell.angle_beta   90.00
_cell.angle_gamma   90.00
#
_symmetry.space_group_name_H-M   'P 1'
#
loop_
_entity.id
_entity.type
_entity.pdbx_description
1 polymer ?
#
loop_
_entity_poly.entity_id
_entity_poly.type
_entity_poly.pdbx_seq_one_letter_code
_entity_poly.pdbx_strand_id
1 'polypeptide(L)'
;MNKYNQLIEYVKTTEALIESAGLISWDQETMMPRGSYEQRAICLSEIEKIVHTRRSNELIEELLSCINLSKLNLIQKANIEHISKSFLRSKKIPVQLASELAKITSLSQSAWAEARQNNNSKQFLEIFSKVIDLRREEAKALSNNKKNIYDSLLDDYEPNMTSAILDKLFLNLRKDLVSLRKSVFDKNIKSKRLSKSFDKDIQLKISNELSLVFGFNFDYGRIDLSEHPFSSGSGSDVRITTRVSEDDPFNCFYSTIHETGHAVYEQNIDKNLIFSPNGHGASMAIHESQSRLFENQLGRSFEFCCWLYKKMTDRFGDFNLKNEKEFYFYINKVENNFIRTEADELQYNLHILMRYDIEKALINGDLSVNDLEISWNDRFAKDFGFEVDKPSNGFLQDVHWPAGLFGYFPTYTLGNIYSGCIYEKMIIDVPNLMNDLSNGNTQDARKWLKTNIHKHGSIKSPNNLLLDAIQYQPNEKPLLNYLRKKFTNLYNL
;
A
#
# COMPACT_ATOMS: atom_id res chain seq x y z
N MET A 1 15.98 -24.78 -27.58
CA MET A 1 15.77 -23.90 -26.40
C MET A 1 15.68 -24.80 -25.18
N ASN A 2 16.37 -24.51 -24.07
CA ASN A 2 16.24 -25.34 -22.88
C ASN A 2 14.83 -25.12 -22.23
N LYS A 3 14.41 -26.05 -21.38
CA LYS A 3 13.04 -26.02 -20.79
C LYS A 3 12.77 -24.78 -19.94
N TYR A 4 13.81 -24.28 -19.23
CA TYR A 4 13.71 -23.02 -18.49
C TYR A 4 13.38 -21.83 -19.43
N ASN A 5 14.10 -21.67 -20.53
CA ASN A 5 13.85 -20.58 -21.47
C ASN A 5 12.46 -20.70 -22.15
N GLN A 6 11.97 -21.93 -22.41
CA GLN A 6 10.62 -22.16 -22.91
C GLN A 6 9.56 -21.66 -21.90
N LEU A 7 9.76 -21.97 -20.62
CA LEU A 7 8.86 -21.54 -19.56
C LEU A 7 8.86 -20.01 -19.40
N ILE A 8 10.05 -19.38 -19.41
CA ILE A 8 10.15 -17.91 -19.29
C ILE A 8 9.49 -17.19 -20.47
N GLU A 9 9.68 -17.64 -21.70
CA GLU A 9 9.01 -17.04 -22.86
C GLU A 9 7.47 -17.21 -22.78
N TYR A 10 6.99 -18.35 -22.27
CA TYR A 10 5.57 -18.54 -22.02
C TYR A 10 5.04 -17.54 -20.98
N VAL A 11 5.71 -17.40 -19.84
CA VAL A 11 5.33 -16.49 -18.75
C VAL A 11 5.43 -15.04 -19.18
N LYS A 12 6.48 -14.65 -19.92
CA LYS A 12 6.66 -13.31 -20.47
C LYS A 12 5.43 -12.81 -21.26
N THR A 13 4.84 -13.68 -22.07
CA THR A 13 3.59 -13.34 -22.77
C THR A 13 2.43 -13.09 -21.79
N THR A 14 2.38 -13.86 -20.70
CA THR A 14 1.34 -13.68 -19.68
C THR A 14 1.52 -12.37 -18.94
N GLU A 15 2.75 -12.03 -18.56
CA GLU A 15 3.06 -10.75 -17.91
C GLU A 15 2.75 -9.55 -18.82
N ALA A 16 3.05 -9.65 -20.12
CA ALA A 16 2.69 -8.58 -21.08
C ALA A 16 1.17 -8.36 -21.21
N LEU A 17 0.36 -9.42 -21.09
CA LEU A 17 -1.10 -9.29 -21.04
C LEU A 17 -1.57 -8.62 -19.75
N ILE A 18 -0.94 -8.93 -18.61
CA ILE A 18 -1.25 -8.33 -17.31
C ILE A 18 -0.92 -6.83 -17.34
N GLU A 19 0.24 -6.44 -17.85
CA GLU A 19 0.62 -5.04 -18.05
C GLU A 19 -0.38 -4.31 -18.95
N SER A 20 -0.85 -4.95 -20.04
CA SER A 20 -1.86 -4.38 -20.91
C SER A 20 -3.20 -4.17 -20.20
N ALA A 21 -3.63 -5.11 -19.33
CA ALA A 21 -4.81 -4.96 -18.49
C ALA A 21 -4.65 -3.82 -17.48
N GLY A 22 -3.45 -3.70 -16.88
CA GLY A 22 -3.09 -2.60 -15.98
C GLY A 22 -3.22 -1.23 -16.63
N LEU A 23 -2.72 -1.09 -17.88
CA LEU A 23 -2.86 0.14 -18.65
C LEU A 23 -4.33 0.47 -18.95
N ILE A 24 -5.12 -0.53 -19.31
CA ILE A 24 -6.55 -0.39 -19.55
C ILE A 24 -7.29 0.03 -18.27
N SER A 25 -6.92 -0.54 -17.13
CA SER A 25 -7.48 -0.17 -15.82
C SER A 25 -7.09 1.26 -15.43
N TRP A 26 -5.84 1.67 -15.66
CA TRP A 26 -5.41 3.04 -15.44
C TRP A 26 -6.23 4.04 -16.27
N ASP A 27 -6.46 3.76 -17.56
CA ASP A 27 -7.28 4.60 -18.45
C ASP A 27 -8.74 4.70 -17.92
N GLN A 28 -9.28 3.62 -17.36
CA GLN A 28 -10.64 3.62 -16.78
C GLN A 28 -10.77 4.63 -15.63
N GLU A 29 -9.75 4.75 -14.79
CA GLU A 29 -9.76 5.64 -13.61
C GLU A 29 -9.39 7.09 -13.95
N THR A 30 -8.88 7.36 -15.18
CA THR A 30 -8.30 8.68 -15.53
C THR A 30 -8.95 9.33 -16.74
N MET A 31 -8.89 8.69 -17.91
CA MET A 31 -9.18 9.29 -19.21
C MET A 31 -10.40 8.70 -19.92
N MET A 32 -10.93 7.57 -19.47
CA MET A 32 -12.00 6.86 -20.16
C MET A 32 -13.28 7.70 -20.27
N PRO A 33 -13.91 7.79 -21.46
CA PRO A 33 -15.21 8.41 -21.60
C PRO A 33 -16.29 7.73 -20.74
N ARG A 34 -17.14 8.51 -20.08
CA ARG A 34 -18.17 7.98 -19.15
C ARG A 34 -19.12 6.94 -19.77
N GLY A 35 -19.36 6.98 -21.07
CA GLY A 35 -20.21 5.99 -21.76
C GLY A 35 -19.55 4.67 -22.08
N SER A 36 -18.25 4.46 -21.73
CA SER A 36 -17.48 3.29 -22.18
C SER A 36 -17.36 2.16 -21.14
N TYR A 37 -18.05 2.25 -20.01
CA TYR A 37 -17.91 1.28 -18.89
C TYR A 37 -18.20 -0.17 -19.32
N GLU A 38 -19.29 -0.42 -20.03
CA GLU A 38 -19.65 -1.79 -20.46
C GLU A 38 -18.61 -2.37 -21.43
N GLN A 39 -18.18 -1.59 -22.42
CA GLN A 39 -17.15 -2.02 -23.37
C GLN A 39 -15.82 -2.31 -22.64
N ARG A 40 -15.44 -1.47 -21.68
CA ARG A 40 -14.23 -1.63 -20.88
C ARG A 40 -14.28 -2.91 -20.04
N ALA A 41 -15.40 -3.15 -19.36
CA ALA A 41 -15.60 -4.36 -18.57
C ALA A 41 -15.47 -5.64 -19.40
N ILE A 42 -16.00 -5.64 -20.63
CA ILE A 42 -15.84 -6.77 -21.57
C ILE A 42 -14.36 -6.97 -21.92
N CYS A 43 -13.64 -5.91 -22.30
CA CYS A 43 -12.22 -6.01 -22.65
C CYS A 43 -11.37 -6.57 -21.51
N LEU A 44 -11.53 -6.04 -20.29
CA LEU A 44 -10.80 -6.51 -19.11
C LEU A 44 -11.16 -7.97 -18.78
N SER A 45 -12.43 -8.33 -18.85
CA SER A 45 -12.88 -9.69 -18.59
C SER A 45 -12.28 -10.70 -19.58
N GLU A 46 -12.18 -10.37 -20.86
CA GLU A 46 -11.59 -11.28 -21.85
C GLU A 46 -10.07 -11.42 -21.67
N ILE A 47 -9.36 -10.33 -21.33
CA ILE A 47 -7.93 -10.42 -21.01
C ILE A 47 -7.74 -11.30 -19.76
N GLU A 48 -8.53 -11.11 -18.71
CA GLU A 48 -8.45 -11.89 -17.47
C GLU A 48 -8.69 -13.39 -17.71
N LYS A 49 -9.65 -13.75 -18.54
CA LYS A 49 -9.87 -15.14 -18.93
C LYS A 49 -8.64 -15.76 -19.60
N ILE A 50 -8.01 -15.01 -20.51
CA ILE A 50 -6.78 -15.46 -21.18
C ILE A 50 -5.65 -15.64 -20.18
N VAL A 51 -5.43 -14.65 -19.29
CA VAL A 51 -4.41 -14.69 -18.25
C VAL A 51 -4.63 -15.89 -17.31
N HIS A 52 -5.87 -16.09 -16.85
CA HIS A 52 -6.21 -17.21 -15.97
C HIS A 52 -5.94 -18.57 -16.65
N THR A 53 -6.39 -18.72 -17.90
CA THR A 53 -6.15 -19.96 -18.69
C THR A 53 -4.66 -20.22 -18.87
N ARG A 54 -3.87 -19.18 -19.07
CA ARG A 54 -2.42 -19.31 -19.22
C ARG A 54 -1.74 -19.69 -17.91
N ARG A 55 -2.15 -19.09 -16.77
CA ARG A 55 -1.60 -19.37 -15.43
C ARG A 55 -1.93 -20.79 -14.92
N SER A 56 -3.04 -21.37 -15.36
CA SER A 56 -3.46 -22.72 -14.96
C SER A 56 -3.11 -23.80 -15.99
N ASN A 57 -2.38 -23.48 -17.07
CA ASN A 57 -2.07 -24.39 -18.15
C ASN A 57 -1.14 -25.51 -17.71
N GLU A 58 -1.46 -26.78 -18.06
CA GLU A 58 -0.68 -27.97 -17.73
C GLU A 58 0.74 -27.94 -18.32
N LEU A 59 0.96 -27.18 -19.40
CA LEU A 59 2.30 -26.94 -19.95
C LEU A 59 3.29 -26.40 -18.90
N ILE A 60 2.80 -25.59 -17.95
CA ILE A 60 3.65 -25.05 -16.87
C ILE A 60 4.17 -26.19 -16.01
N GLU A 61 3.32 -27.14 -15.63
CA GLU A 61 3.69 -28.30 -14.81
C GLU A 61 4.69 -29.21 -15.56
N GLU A 62 4.42 -29.49 -16.84
CA GLU A 62 5.32 -30.26 -17.70
C GLU A 62 6.71 -29.61 -17.74
N LEU A 63 6.77 -28.31 -18.02
CA LEU A 63 8.05 -27.59 -18.10
C LEU A 63 8.79 -27.57 -16.76
N LEU A 64 8.07 -27.28 -15.66
CA LEU A 64 8.63 -27.27 -14.31
C LEU A 64 9.25 -28.62 -13.93
N SER A 65 8.58 -29.73 -14.25
CA SER A 65 9.05 -31.08 -13.92
C SER A 65 10.36 -31.46 -14.63
N CYS A 66 10.61 -30.84 -15.79
CA CYS A 66 11.82 -31.09 -16.60
C CYS A 66 13.02 -30.20 -16.22
N ILE A 67 12.85 -29.21 -15.31
CA ILE A 67 13.90 -28.25 -14.97
C ILE A 67 14.75 -28.75 -13.80
N ASN A 68 16.07 -28.84 -14.00
CA ASN A 68 16.98 -29.18 -12.94
C ASN A 68 17.43 -27.94 -12.16
N LEU A 69 16.87 -27.76 -10.96
CA LEU A 69 17.10 -26.60 -10.09
C LEU A 69 18.57 -26.41 -9.68
N SER A 70 19.36 -27.49 -9.61
CA SER A 70 20.78 -27.40 -9.22
C SER A 70 21.65 -26.67 -10.24
N LYS A 71 21.21 -26.59 -11.50
CA LYS A 71 21.92 -25.91 -12.61
C LYS A 71 21.50 -24.43 -12.77
N LEU A 72 20.56 -23.96 -12.00
CA LEU A 72 20.03 -22.61 -12.10
C LEU A 72 20.79 -21.63 -11.18
N ASN A 73 20.98 -20.39 -11.68
CA ASN A 73 21.46 -19.28 -10.86
C ASN A 73 20.33 -18.74 -9.94
N LEU A 74 20.66 -17.77 -9.09
CA LEU A 74 19.73 -17.20 -8.10
C LEU A 74 18.46 -16.61 -8.75
N ILE A 75 18.63 -15.80 -9.80
CA ILE A 75 17.50 -15.15 -10.52
C ILE A 75 16.59 -16.22 -11.14
N GLN A 76 17.17 -17.23 -11.75
CA GLN A 76 16.41 -18.32 -12.36
C GLN A 76 15.64 -19.15 -11.34
N LYS A 77 16.24 -19.42 -10.16
CA LYS A 77 15.57 -20.12 -9.06
C LYS A 77 14.37 -19.32 -8.54
N ALA A 78 14.55 -18.01 -8.34
CA ALA A 78 13.47 -17.13 -7.89
C ALA A 78 12.31 -17.10 -8.91
N ASN A 79 12.59 -17.01 -10.22
CA ASN A 79 11.56 -17.13 -11.26
C ASN A 79 10.77 -18.45 -11.15
N ILE A 80 11.46 -19.58 -10.97
CA ILE A 80 10.80 -20.89 -10.81
C ILE A 80 9.94 -20.94 -9.54
N GLU A 81 10.41 -20.36 -8.45
CA GLU A 81 9.67 -20.30 -7.19
C GLU A 81 8.37 -19.50 -7.37
N HIS A 82 8.42 -18.32 -7.97
CA HIS A 82 7.22 -17.50 -8.24
C HIS A 82 6.24 -18.19 -9.18
N ILE A 83 6.73 -18.78 -10.29
CA ILE A 83 5.89 -19.50 -11.24
C ILE A 83 5.22 -20.70 -10.56
N SER A 84 5.99 -21.49 -9.80
CA SER A 84 5.49 -22.66 -9.09
C SER A 84 4.42 -22.27 -8.05
N LYS A 85 4.67 -21.20 -7.28
CA LYS A 85 3.71 -20.69 -6.28
C LYS A 85 2.41 -20.27 -6.94
N SER A 86 2.47 -19.47 -8.00
CA SER A 86 1.29 -18.99 -8.74
C SER A 86 0.49 -20.15 -9.36
N PHE A 87 1.18 -21.11 -10.00
CA PHE A 87 0.56 -22.29 -10.61
C PHE A 87 -0.12 -23.18 -9.57
N LEU A 88 0.57 -23.51 -8.48
CA LEU A 88 0.03 -24.33 -7.41
C LEU A 88 -1.19 -23.66 -6.73
N ARG A 89 -1.12 -22.34 -6.54
CA ARG A 89 -2.27 -21.57 -6.02
C ARG A 89 -3.49 -21.72 -6.94
N SER A 90 -3.31 -21.52 -8.24
CA SER A 90 -4.39 -21.64 -9.23
C SER A 90 -5.00 -23.05 -9.28
N LYS A 91 -4.20 -24.10 -9.08
CA LYS A 91 -4.68 -25.49 -9.01
C LYS A 91 -5.47 -25.82 -7.75
N LYS A 92 -5.18 -25.16 -6.62
CA LYS A 92 -5.86 -25.43 -5.34
C LYS A 92 -7.25 -24.83 -5.25
N ILE A 93 -7.52 -23.78 -6.01
CA ILE A 93 -8.81 -23.11 -5.98
C ILE A 93 -9.70 -23.70 -7.06
N PRO A 94 -10.84 -24.36 -6.70
CA PRO A 94 -11.80 -24.85 -7.67
C PRO A 94 -12.31 -23.72 -8.58
N VAL A 95 -12.45 -23.99 -9.88
CA VAL A 95 -12.94 -23.01 -10.87
C VAL A 95 -14.28 -22.41 -10.47
N GLN A 96 -15.17 -23.22 -9.91
CA GLN A 96 -16.47 -22.76 -9.42
C GLN A 96 -16.33 -21.76 -8.28
N LEU A 97 -15.46 -22.02 -7.28
CA LEU A 97 -15.19 -21.12 -6.18
C LEU A 97 -14.63 -19.77 -6.67
N ALA A 98 -13.69 -19.79 -7.60
CA ALA A 98 -13.13 -18.57 -8.19
C ALA A 98 -14.21 -17.74 -8.90
N SER A 99 -15.11 -18.40 -9.66
CA SER A 99 -16.21 -17.74 -10.36
C SER A 99 -17.25 -17.16 -9.39
N GLU A 100 -17.60 -17.89 -8.34
CA GLU A 100 -18.53 -17.41 -7.29
C GLU A 100 -17.95 -16.25 -6.51
N LEU A 101 -16.65 -16.29 -6.16
CA LEU A 101 -15.94 -15.18 -5.53
C LEU A 101 -15.98 -13.92 -6.40
N ALA A 102 -15.65 -14.02 -7.68
CA ALA A 102 -15.68 -12.88 -8.59
C ALA A 102 -17.09 -12.26 -8.67
N LYS A 103 -18.12 -13.09 -8.77
CA LYS A 103 -19.52 -12.63 -8.81
C LYS A 103 -19.94 -11.95 -7.50
N ILE A 104 -19.70 -12.60 -6.36
CA ILE A 104 -20.18 -12.10 -5.07
C ILE A 104 -19.45 -10.83 -4.63
N THR A 105 -18.15 -10.70 -4.90
CA THR A 105 -17.37 -9.49 -4.58
C THR A 105 -17.83 -8.29 -5.41
N SER A 106 -18.17 -8.47 -6.68
CA SER A 106 -18.76 -7.42 -7.51
C SER A 106 -20.11 -6.94 -6.96
N LEU A 107 -20.99 -7.87 -6.59
CA LEU A 107 -22.29 -7.53 -5.96
C LEU A 107 -22.10 -6.87 -4.59
N SER A 108 -21.14 -7.34 -3.81
CA SER A 108 -20.82 -6.82 -2.49
C SER A 108 -20.31 -5.38 -2.53
N GLN A 109 -19.48 -5.04 -3.52
CA GLN A 109 -19.01 -3.66 -3.72
C GLN A 109 -20.16 -2.69 -4.05
N SER A 110 -21.11 -3.12 -4.90
CA SER A 110 -22.30 -2.32 -5.23
C SER A 110 -23.19 -2.11 -3.99
N ALA A 111 -23.45 -3.18 -3.23
CA ALA A 111 -24.25 -3.12 -2.00
C ALA A 111 -23.54 -2.27 -0.91
N TRP A 112 -22.21 -2.36 -0.82
CA TRP A 112 -21.42 -1.52 0.08
C TRP A 112 -21.52 -0.03 -0.27
N ALA A 113 -21.41 0.33 -1.55
CA ALA A 113 -21.52 1.73 -1.97
C ALA A 113 -22.89 2.33 -1.60
N GLU A 114 -23.97 1.57 -1.82
CA GLU A 114 -25.33 1.97 -1.42
C GLU A 114 -25.48 2.06 0.11
N ALA A 115 -24.98 1.06 0.85
CA ALA A 115 -25.03 1.03 2.31
C ALA A 115 -24.26 2.22 2.92
N ARG A 116 -23.10 2.56 2.37
CA ARG A 116 -22.28 3.71 2.77
C ARG A 116 -23.00 5.02 2.52
N GLN A 117 -23.61 5.18 1.34
CA GLN A 117 -24.37 6.39 0.98
C GLN A 117 -25.58 6.61 1.89
N ASN A 118 -26.29 5.54 2.21
CA ASN A 118 -27.53 5.57 2.99
C ASN A 118 -27.29 5.42 4.51
N ASN A 119 -26.05 5.20 4.96
CA ASN A 119 -25.71 4.85 6.34
C ASN A 119 -26.53 3.67 6.89
N ASN A 120 -26.81 2.68 6.04
CA ASN A 120 -27.62 1.49 6.38
C ASN A 120 -26.84 0.20 6.04
N SER A 121 -26.33 -0.47 7.07
CA SER A 121 -25.50 -1.65 6.94
C SER A 121 -26.24 -2.95 6.68
N LYS A 122 -27.53 -3.04 7.00
CA LYS A 122 -28.28 -4.31 7.08
C LYS A 122 -28.22 -5.15 5.80
N GLN A 123 -28.57 -4.54 4.68
CA GLN A 123 -28.60 -5.26 3.38
C GLN A 123 -27.18 -5.65 2.92
N PHE A 124 -26.19 -4.83 3.20
CA PHE A 124 -24.78 -5.12 2.90
C PHE A 124 -24.28 -6.33 3.69
N LEU A 125 -24.59 -6.43 4.99
CA LEU A 125 -24.13 -7.55 5.84
C LEU A 125 -24.61 -8.91 5.35
N GLU A 126 -25.81 -9.01 4.76
CA GLU A 126 -26.32 -10.26 4.17
C GLU A 126 -25.47 -10.73 2.99
N ILE A 127 -25.08 -9.82 2.09
CA ILE A 127 -24.20 -10.12 0.96
C ILE A 127 -22.77 -10.38 1.44
N PHE A 128 -22.30 -9.57 2.38
CA PHE A 128 -20.97 -9.68 2.93
C PHE A 128 -20.73 -11.00 3.67
N SER A 129 -21.75 -11.57 4.31
CA SER A 129 -21.67 -12.91 4.90
C SER A 129 -21.26 -13.97 3.87
N LYS A 130 -21.81 -13.89 2.64
CA LYS A 130 -21.44 -14.80 1.56
C LYS A 130 -19.99 -14.59 1.08
N VAL A 131 -19.51 -13.33 1.07
CA VAL A 131 -18.10 -13.04 0.77
C VAL A 131 -17.19 -13.71 1.81
N ILE A 132 -17.53 -13.60 3.10
CA ILE A 132 -16.76 -14.22 4.19
C ILE A 132 -16.75 -15.74 4.05
N ASP A 133 -17.89 -16.37 3.78
CA ASP A 133 -17.98 -17.83 3.66
C ASP A 133 -17.13 -18.35 2.50
N LEU A 134 -17.22 -17.74 1.32
CA LEU A 134 -16.40 -18.10 0.15
C LEU A 134 -14.92 -17.83 0.37
N ARG A 135 -14.55 -16.72 1.07
CA ARG A 135 -13.15 -16.44 1.42
C ARG A 135 -12.60 -17.43 2.45
N ARG A 136 -13.42 -17.91 3.39
CA ARG A 136 -13.04 -19.01 4.30
C ARG A 136 -12.83 -20.32 3.53
N GLU A 137 -13.67 -20.61 2.53
CA GLU A 137 -13.50 -21.79 1.68
C GLU A 137 -12.18 -21.72 0.90
N GLU A 138 -11.89 -20.59 0.26
CA GLU A 138 -10.62 -20.35 -0.43
C GLU A 138 -9.43 -20.47 0.54
N ALA A 139 -9.50 -19.84 1.70
CA ALA A 139 -8.46 -19.91 2.72
C ALA A 139 -8.18 -21.35 3.17
N LYS A 140 -9.22 -22.17 3.35
CA LYS A 140 -9.09 -23.60 3.67
C LYS A 140 -8.44 -24.38 2.52
N ALA A 141 -8.83 -24.15 1.27
CA ALA A 141 -8.25 -24.80 0.10
C ALA A 141 -6.73 -24.49 -0.03
N LEU A 142 -6.33 -23.25 0.32
CA LEU A 142 -4.94 -22.81 0.27
C LEU A 142 -4.11 -23.25 1.49
N SER A 143 -4.73 -23.44 2.65
CA SER A 143 -4.05 -23.59 3.96
C SER A 143 -3.25 -24.88 4.14
N ASN A 144 -3.42 -25.89 3.30
CA ASN A 144 -2.82 -27.23 3.47
C ASN A 144 -3.10 -27.82 4.88
N ASN A 145 -4.31 -27.67 5.41
CA ASN A 145 -4.74 -28.09 6.75
C ASN A 145 -4.03 -27.36 7.92
N LYS A 146 -3.44 -26.18 7.68
CA LYS A 146 -2.93 -25.33 8.78
C LYS A 146 -4.09 -24.87 9.65
N LYS A 147 -3.85 -24.77 10.97
CA LYS A 147 -4.86 -24.37 11.95
C LYS A 147 -5.36 -22.92 11.72
N ASN A 148 -4.48 -22.03 11.34
CA ASN A 148 -4.82 -20.63 11.05
C ASN A 148 -4.95 -20.45 9.54
N ILE A 149 -6.21 -20.40 9.06
CA ILE A 149 -6.49 -20.28 7.62
C ILE A 149 -6.25 -18.85 7.09
N TYR A 150 -6.30 -17.83 7.95
CA TYR A 150 -6.03 -16.45 7.59
C TYR A 150 -4.62 -16.26 6.99
N ASP A 151 -3.62 -17.00 7.51
CA ASP A 151 -2.25 -16.92 7.02
C ASP A 151 -2.11 -17.27 5.53
N SER A 152 -3.03 -18.08 4.98
CA SER A 152 -2.99 -18.41 3.55
C SER A 152 -3.46 -17.27 2.64
N LEU A 153 -4.30 -16.36 3.14
CA LEU A 153 -4.69 -15.14 2.43
C LEU A 153 -3.64 -14.04 2.59
N LEU A 154 -3.00 -13.94 3.76
CA LEU A 154 -1.90 -13.03 4.03
C LEU A 154 -0.68 -13.30 3.13
N ASP A 155 -0.38 -14.58 2.85
CA ASP A 155 0.76 -15.00 2.02
C ASP A 155 0.67 -14.50 0.56
N ASP A 156 -0.52 -14.12 0.09
CA ASP A 156 -0.71 -13.53 -1.24
C ASP A 156 -0.11 -12.12 -1.34
N TYR A 157 -0.08 -11.38 -0.23
CA TYR A 157 0.38 -10.00 -0.17
C TYR A 157 1.75 -9.83 0.49
N GLU A 158 2.04 -10.65 1.50
CA GLU A 158 3.32 -10.65 2.22
C GLU A 158 3.82 -12.09 2.36
N PRO A 159 4.59 -12.60 1.37
CA PRO A 159 5.05 -13.98 1.34
C PRO A 159 5.78 -14.40 2.62
N ASN A 160 5.39 -15.56 3.17
CA ASN A 160 5.92 -16.17 4.39
C ASN A 160 5.61 -15.41 5.70
N MET A 161 4.81 -14.34 5.65
CA MET A 161 4.30 -13.70 6.86
C MET A 161 3.20 -14.56 7.50
N THR A 162 3.11 -14.51 8.83
CA THR A 162 2.08 -15.22 9.59
C THR A 162 1.42 -14.32 10.61
N SER A 163 0.17 -14.62 10.96
CA SER A 163 -0.53 -13.92 12.03
C SER A 163 0.18 -14.00 13.37
N ALA A 164 0.90 -15.08 13.65
CA ALA A 164 1.69 -15.21 14.89
C ALA A 164 2.83 -14.17 14.98
N ILE A 165 3.47 -13.84 13.86
CA ILE A 165 4.48 -12.78 13.79
C ILE A 165 3.80 -11.41 13.90
N LEU A 166 2.71 -11.19 13.17
CA LEU A 166 1.96 -9.94 13.20
C LEU A 166 1.39 -9.63 14.57
N ASP A 167 0.81 -10.62 15.25
CA ASP A 167 0.24 -10.45 16.59
C ASP A 167 1.27 -9.89 17.57
N LYS A 168 2.51 -10.38 17.52
CA LYS A 168 3.60 -9.90 18.38
C LYS A 168 4.01 -8.47 18.03
N LEU A 169 4.24 -8.18 16.76
CA LEU A 169 4.63 -6.84 16.29
C LEU A 169 3.53 -5.81 16.60
N PHE A 170 2.27 -6.15 16.31
CA PHE A 170 1.15 -5.23 16.42
C PHE A 170 0.71 -5.00 17.87
N LEU A 171 0.88 -5.97 18.75
CA LEU A 171 0.61 -5.79 20.20
C LEU A 171 1.52 -4.73 20.80
N ASN A 172 2.83 -4.82 20.53
CA ASN A 172 3.82 -3.86 21.01
C ASN A 172 3.55 -2.46 20.41
N LEU A 173 3.34 -2.41 19.10
CA LEU A 173 3.09 -1.16 18.39
C LEU A 173 1.83 -0.43 18.93
N ARG A 174 0.72 -1.15 19.10
CA ARG A 174 -0.55 -0.59 19.60
C ARG A 174 -0.41 0.07 20.95
N LYS A 175 0.19 -0.65 21.91
CA LYS A 175 0.34 -0.14 23.28
C LYS A 175 1.04 1.21 23.31
N ASP A 176 2.11 1.33 22.54
CA ASP A 176 2.92 2.53 22.50
C ASP A 176 2.23 3.67 21.74
N LEU A 177 1.55 3.36 20.64
CA LEU A 177 0.80 4.35 19.86
C LEU A 177 -0.40 4.92 20.60
N VAL A 178 -1.18 4.09 21.31
CA VAL A 178 -2.31 4.56 22.14
C VAL A 178 -1.81 5.48 23.25
N SER A 179 -0.70 5.13 23.91
CA SER A 179 -0.10 5.96 24.95
C SER A 179 0.40 7.31 24.39
N LEU A 180 1.13 7.28 23.26
CA LEU A 180 1.66 8.50 22.63
C LEU A 180 0.51 9.39 22.14
N ARG A 181 -0.52 8.81 21.51
CA ARG A 181 -1.72 9.53 21.09
C ARG A 181 -2.36 10.27 22.27
N LYS A 182 -2.58 9.58 23.38
CA LYS A 182 -3.15 10.20 24.59
C LYS A 182 -2.32 11.40 25.04
N SER A 183 -0.99 11.25 25.14
CA SER A 183 -0.09 12.34 25.53
C SER A 183 -0.18 13.55 24.59
N VAL A 184 -0.32 13.31 23.27
CA VAL A 184 -0.49 14.37 22.27
C VAL A 184 -1.82 15.11 22.46
N PHE A 185 -2.93 14.38 22.63
CA PHE A 185 -4.26 15.00 22.82
C PHE A 185 -4.38 15.75 24.17
N ASP A 186 -3.72 15.30 25.22
CA ASP A 186 -3.68 15.98 26.54
C ASP A 186 -3.07 17.40 26.44
N LYS A 187 -2.26 17.68 25.41
CA LYS A 187 -1.72 19.05 25.17
C LYS A 187 -2.74 20.03 24.59
N ASN A 188 -3.84 19.56 24.01
CA ASN A 188 -4.91 20.38 23.45
C ASN A 188 -4.45 21.55 22.56
N ILE A 189 -3.41 21.31 21.74
CA ILE A 189 -2.88 22.34 20.82
C ILE A 189 -3.75 22.36 19.57
N LYS A 190 -4.34 23.53 19.27
CA LYS A 190 -5.15 23.73 18.06
C LYS A 190 -4.26 24.17 16.90
N SER A 191 -4.47 23.58 15.72
CA SER A 191 -3.83 24.04 14.51
C SER A 191 -4.47 25.32 13.98
N LYS A 192 -3.70 26.13 13.25
CA LYS A 192 -4.23 27.25 12.49
C LYS A 192 -5.00 26.73 11.27
N ARG A 193 -5.90 27.57 10.76
CA ARG A 193 -6.55 27.32 9.46
C ARG A 193 -5.79 28.05 8.37
N LEU A 194 -5.70 27.43 7.20
CA LEU A 194 -5.23 28.10 6.01
C LEU A 194 -6.22 29.23 5.64
N SER A 195 -5.71 30.35 5.14
CA SER A 195 -6.53 31.55 4.90
C SER A 195 -6.74 31.86 3.42
N LYS A 196 -6.41 30.93 2.53
CA LYS A 196 -6.35 31.18 1.09
C LYS A 196 -6.90 30.00 0.29
N SER A 197 -7.46 30.30 -0.88
CA SER A 197 -7.69 29.32 -1.94
C SER A 197 -6.37 29.06 -2.71
N PHE A 198 -6.08 27.82 -2.98
CA PHE A 198 -4.85 27.35 -3.63
C PHE A 198 -5.15 26.96 -5.08
N ASP A 199 -4.58 27.71 -6.01
CA ASP A 199 -4.74 27.48 -7.45
C ASP A 199 -4.30 26.07 -7.86
N LYS A 200 -5.15 25.37 -8.62
CA LYS A 200 -4.95 23.96 -9.00
C LYS A 200 -3.75 23.77 -9.93
N ASP A 201 -3.51 24.68 -10.84
CA ASP A 201 -2.39 24.58 -11.80
C ASP A 201 -1.06 24.78 -11.09
N ILE A 202 -1.03 25.66 -10.05
CA ILE A 202 0.14 25.84 -9.22
C ILE A 202 0.39 24.57 -8.38
N GLN A 203 -0.66 23.94 -7.82
CA GLN A 203 -0.52 22.68 -7.11
C GLN A 203 0.10 21.59 -8.01
N LEU A 204 -0.39 21.43 -9.23
CA LEU A 204 0.14 20.44 -10.18
C LEU A 204 1.60 20.73 -10.57
N LYS A 205 1.99 22.00 -10.74
CA LYS A 205 3.39 22.38 -10.99
C LYS A 205 4.28 21.99 -9.82
N ILE A 206 3.85 22.24 -8.58
CA ILE A 206 4.61 21.85 -7.38
C ILE A 206 4.66 20.33 -7.27
N SER A 207 3.58 19.61 -7.56
CA SER A 207 3.54 18.15 -7.55
C SER A 207 4.52 17.53 -8.55
N ASN A 208 4.63 18.09 -9.75
CA ASN A 208 5.64 17.68 -10.72
C ASN A 208 7.07 17.96 -10.22
N GLU A 209 7.31 19.12 -9.59
CA GLU A 209 8.61 19.42 -8.99
C GLU A 209 8.93 18.45 -7.84
N LEU A 210 7.97 18.12 -6.98
CA LEU A 210 8.11 17.15 -5.90
C LEU A 210 8.46 15.76 -6.44
N SER A 211 7.77 15.30 -7.47
CA SER A 211 8.06 14.00 -8.09
C SER A 211 9.48 13.94 -8.66
N LEU A 212 9.95 15.01 -9.30
CA LEU A 212 11.34 15.11 -9.77
C LEU A 212 12.34 15.07 -8.62
N VAL A 213 12.07 15.80 -7.53
CA VAL A 213 12.91 15.81 -6.32
C VAL A 213 13.02 14.39 -5.77
N PHE A 214 11.92 13.66 -5.69
CA PHE A 214 11.90 12.27 -5.23
C PHE A 214 12.32 11.25 -6.30
N GLY A 215 12.66 11.70 -7.51
CA GLY A 215 13.36 10.89 -8.52
C GLY A 215 12.49 10.19 -9.53
N PHE A 216 11.23 10.60 -9.66
CA PHE A 216 10.36 10.12 -10.72
C PHE A 216 10.93 10.49 -12.10
N ASN A 217 11.00 9.51 -12.98
CA ASN A 217 11.47 9.70 -14.34
C ASN A 217 10.28 9.81 -15.29
N PHE A 218 10.05 11.01 -15.81
CA PHE A 218 8.96 11.30 -16.75
C PHE A 218 9.14 10.69 -18.15
N ASP A 219 10.33 10.20 -18.50
CA ASP A 219 10.52 9.41 -19.73
C ASP A 219 9.89 8.01 -19.62
N TYR A 220 9.64 7.55 -18.38
CA TYR A 220 9.07 6.24 -18.06
C TYR A 220 7.77 6.34 -17.27
N GLY A 221 7.08 7.48 -17.33
CA GLY A 221 5.83 7.64 -16.64
C GLY A 221 5.20 9.01 -16.77
N ARG A 222 4.05 9.19 -16.14
CA ARG A 222 3.27 10.44 -16.16
C ARG A 222 2.48 10.61 -14.86
N ILE A 223 2.00 11.83 -14.61
CA ILE A 223 1.12 12.18 -13.50
C ILE A 223 -0.20 12.67 -14.07
N ASP A 224 -1.30 12.10 -13.61
CA ASP A 224 -2.65 12.46 -14.00
C ASP A 224 -3.54 12.71 -12.77
N LEU A 225 -4.75 13.20 -12.99
CA LEU A 225 -5.75 13.40 -11.96
C LEU A 225 -6.67 12.19 -11.85
N SER A 226 -6.98 11.79 -10.61
CA SER A 226 -8.00 10.80 -10.29
C SER A 226 -8.75 11.18 -9.02
N GLU A 227 -9.88 10.52 -8.78
CA GLU A 227 -10.64 10.72 -7.54
C GLU A 227 -9.87 10.20 -6.31
N HIS A 228 -9.24 9.04 -6.46
CA HIS A 228 -8.35 8.45 -5.47
C HIS A 228 -6.95 8.29 -6.08
N PRO A 229 -5.92 8.94 -5.51
CA PRO A 229 -4.53 8.78 -5.96
C PRO A 229 -4.09 7.32 -5.95
N PHE A 230 -3.34 6.90 -6.96
CA PHE A 230 -2.76 5.56 -7.08
C PHE A 230 -1.54 5.55 -8.01
N SER A 231 -0.73 4.50 -7.88
CA SER A 231 0.36 4.16 -8.79
C SER A 231 0.04 2.87 -9.54
N SER A 232 0.39 2.79 -10.81
CA SER A 232 0.21 1.60 -11.65
C SER A 232 1.31 1.44 -12.69
N GLY A 233 1.46 0.21 -13.23
CA GLY A 233 2.48 -0.13 -14.20
C GLY A 233 3.79 -0.56 -13.56
N SER A 234 4.74 -0.99 -14.38
CA SER A 234 6.06 -1.46 -13.96
C SER A 234 7.17 -1.07 -14.96
N GLY A 235 8.41 -1.11 -14.50
CA GLY A 235 9.57 -0.93 -15.35
C GLY A 235 9.63 0.39 -16.13
N SER A 236 9.27 0.38 -17.41
CA SER A 236 9.38 1.53 -18.31
C SER A 236 8.06 2.27 -18.60
N ASP A 237 6.95 1.88 -17.97
CA ASP A 237 5.67 2.59 -18.03
C ASP A 237 5.00 2.55 -16.64
N VAL A 238 5.40 3.47 -15.78
CA VAL A 238 4.86 3.61 -14.41
C VAL A 238 4.14 4.94 -14.29
N ARG A 239 2.85 4.88 -13.97
CA ARG A 239 1.96 6.04 -13.94
C ARG A 239 1.47 6.28 -12.53
N ILE A 240 1.43 7.55 -12.13
CA ILE A 240 0.86 7.95 -10.85
C ILE A 240 -0.27 8.94 -11.05
N THR A 241 -1.15 8.99 -10.08
CA THR A 241 -2.23 9.98 -10.07
C THR A 241 -2.20 10.78 -8.78
N THR A 242 -2.81 11.96 -8.82
CA THR A 242 -2.98 12.82 -7.67
C THR A 242 -4.36 13.47 -7.67
N ARG A 243 -4.71 14.17 -6.59
CA ARG A 243 -5.97 14.89 -6.44
C ARG A 243 -5.69 16.29 -5.94
N VAL A 244 -6.30 17.31 -6.55
CA VAL A 244 -6.16 18.71 -6.16
C VAL A 244 -7.37 19.19 -5.37
N SER A 245 -7.13 20.10 -4.40
CA SER A 245 -8.18 20.78 -3.63
C SER A 245 -7.80 22.24 -3.45
N GLU A 246 -8.76 23.15 -3.67
CA GLU A 246 -8.52 24.59 -3.46
C GLU A 246 -8.41 24.96 -1.99
N ASP A 247 -8.97 24.15 -1.09
CA ASP A 247 -8.96 24.42 0.35
C ASP A 247 -7.72 23.86 1.07
N ASP A 248 -7.15 22.76 0.55
CA ASP A 248 -5.98 22.09 1.12
C ASP A 248 -5.06 21.50 0.04
N PRO A 249 -3.90 22.14 -0.24
CA PRO A 249 -2.97 21.65 -1.24
C PRO A 249 -2.13 20.46 -0.75
N PHE A 250 -2.09 20.20 0.57
CA PHE A 250 -1.19 19.20 1.15
C PHE A 250 -1.63 17.78 0.83
N ASN A 251 -2.93 17.55 0.65
CA ASN A 251 -3.41 16.27 0.14
C ASN A 251 -2.80 15.96 -1.24
N CYS A 252 -2.78 16.96 -2.14
CA CYS A 252 -2.15 16.83 -3.45
C CYS A 252 -0.64 16.53 -3.34
N PHE A 253 0.09 17.29 -2.53
CA PHE A 253 1.54 17.16 -2.42
C PHE A 253 1.98 15.84 -1.79
N TYR A 254 1.37 15.46 -0.67
CA TYR A 254 1.76 14.25 0.04
C TYR A 254 1.25 12.97 -0.63
N SER A 255 0.09 12.99 -1.29
CA SER A 255 -0.30 11.87 -2.14
C SER A 255 0.65 11.72 -3.35
N THR A 256 1.06 12.83 -3.98
CA THR A 256 2.05 12.79 -5.06
C THR A 256 3.38 12.21 -4.59
N ILE A 257 3.89 12.62 -3.41
CA ILE A 257 5.13 12.07 -2.85
C ILE A 257 4.97 10.57 -2.56
N HIS A 258 3.83 10.17 -2.00
CA HIS A 258 3.49 8.79 -1.70
C HIS A 258 3.51 7.92 -2.97
N GLU A 259 2.73 8.30 -3.98
CA GLU A 259 2.66 7.56 -5.24
C GLU A 259 4.01 7.58 -6.00
N THR A 260 4.79 8.66 -5.85
CA THR A 260 6.16 8.71 -6.35
C THR A 260 7.06 7.66 -5.69
N GLY A 261 6.86 7.36 -4.40
CA GLY A 261 7.60 6.29 -3.72
C GLY A 261 7.36 4.93 -4.34
N HIS A 262 6.11 4.60 -4.62
CA HIS A 262 5.73 3.40 -5.36
C HIS A 262 6.34 3.37 -6.77
N ALA A 263 6.18 4.47 -7.51
CA ALA A 263 6.62 4.54 -8.90
C ALA A 263 8.15 4.46 -9.04
N VAL A 264 8.90 5.14 -8.18
CA VAL A 264 10.36 5.12 -8.21
C VAL A 264 10.90 3.74 -7.85
N TYR A 265 10.21 2.98 -7.00
CA TYR A 265 10.56 1.59 -6.76
C TYR A 265 10.49 0.79 -8.07
N GLU A 266 9.34 0.80 -8.75
CA GLU A 266 9.15 0.07 -10.02
C GLU A 266 10.10 0.55 -11.13
N GLN A 267 10.29 1.86 -11.30
CA GLN A 267 11.21 2.42 -12.30
C GLN A 267 12.68 2.06 -12.07
N ASN A 268 13.07 1.68 -10.86
CA ASN A 268 14.44 1.34 -10.47
C ASN A 268 14.72 -0.17 -10.41
N ILE A 269 13.73 -1.03 -10.62
CA ILE A 269 13.94 -2.47 -10.79
C ILE A 269 14.87 -2.71 -12.00
N ASP A 270 15.74 -3.70 -11.90
CA ASP A 270 16.67 -4.03 -12.98
C ASP A 270 15.90 -4.31 -14.28
N LYS A 271 16.21 -3.57 -15.34
CA LYS A 271 15.53 -3.67 -16.65
C LYS A 271 15.61 -5.08 -17.27
N ASN A 272 16.59 -5.87 -16.89
CA ASN A 272 16.70 -7.26 -17.33
C ASN A 272 15.64 -8.20 -16.73
N LEU A 273 14.91 -7.72 -15.71
CA LEU A 273 13.83 -8.47 -15.05
C LEU A 273 12.44 -8.15 -15.62
N ILE A 274 12.30 -7.14 -16.48
CA ILE A 274 11.00 -6.72 -17.06
C ILE A 274 10.33 -7.91 -17.76
N PHE A 275 9.04 -8.05 -17.57
CA PHE A 275 8.22 -9.19 -18.03
C PHE A 275 8.68 -10.56 -17.50
N SER A 276 9.48 -10.60 -16.43
CA SER A 276 9.70 -11.83 -15.67
C SER A 276 8.97 -11.77 -14.32
N PRO A 277 8.73 -12.92 -13.67
CA PRO A 277 8.14 -12.93 -12.32
C PRO A 277 8.92 -12.13 -11.27
N ASN A 278 10.22 -11.91 -11.48
CA ASN A 278 11.08 -11.12 -10.60
C ASN A 278 11.00 -9.60 -10.89
N GLY A 279 10.31 -9.18 -11.96
CA GLY A 279 10.28 -7.79 -12.45
C GLY A 279 9.33 -6.85 -11.72
N HIS A 280 8.87 -7.22 -10.53
CA HIS A 280 7.97 -6.44 -9.67
C HIS A 280 8.55 -6.26 -8.28
N GLY A 281 7.98 -5.37 -7.48
CA GLY A 281 8.35 -5.21 -6.08
C GLY A 281 8.21 -6.52 -5.28
N ALA A 282 9.03 -6.70 -4.24
CA ALA A 282 9.17 -7.97 -3.53
C ALA A 282 7.91 -8.39 -2.75
N SER A 283 7.13 -7.42 -2.25
CA SER A 283 5.82 -7.61 -1.59
C SER A 283 5.07 -6.31 -1.48
N MET A 284 3.78 -6.38 -1.08
CA MET A 284 2.98 -5.18 -0.84
C MET A 284 3.54 -4.33 0.30
N ALA A 285 4.05 -4.94 1.38
CA ALA A 285 4.63 -4.18 2.49
C ALA A 285 5.98 -3.55 2.14
N ILE A 286 6.83 -4.22 1.35
CA ILE A 286 8.05 -3.58 0.81
C ILE A 286 7.69 -2.41 -0.09
N HIS A 287 6.67 -2.56 -0.93
CA HIS A 287 6.21 -1.51 -1.83
C HIS A 287 5.68 -0.29 -1.06
N GLU A 288 4.82 -0.53 -0.07
CA GLU A 288 4.31 0.51 0.84
C GLU A 288 5.41 1.16 1.68
N SER A 289 6.48 0.43 2.01
CA SER A 289 7.60 1.01 2.75
C SER A 289 8.33 2.11 1.98
N GLN A 290 8.33 2.06 0.65
CA GLN A 290 8.96 3.08 -0.20
C GLN A 290 8.09 4.35 -0.24
N SER A 291 6.78 4.20 -0.40
CA SER A 291 5.82 5.32 -0.37
C SER A 291 5.81 6.00 1.00
N ARG A 292 5.75 5.21 2.09
CA ARG A 292 5.74 5.75 3.46
C ARG A 292 7.05 6.41 3.85
N LEU A 293 8.18 5.86 3.44
CA LEU A 293 9.48 6.51 3.66
C LEU A 293 9.52 7.89 2.99
N PHE A 294 9.10 7.98 1.72
CA PHE A 294 9.10 9.24 0.99
C PHE A 294 8.11 10.24 1.60
N GLU A 295 6.88 9.81 1.86
CA GLU A 295 5.84 10.66 2.42
C GLU A 295 6.18 11.14 3.84
N ASN A 296 6.51 10.20 4.76
CA ASN A 296 6.55 10.47 6.19
C ASN A 296 7.94 10.84 6.69
N GLN A 297 8.92 9.93 6.54
CA GLN A 297 10.25 10.15 7.12
C GLN A 297 11.04 11.23 6.38
N LEU A 298 10.92 11.31 5.06
CA LEU A 298 11.62 12.31 4.25
C LEU A 298 10.73 13.54 4.02
N GLY A 299 9.57 13.41 3.40
CA GLY A 299 8.71 14.52 2.97
C GLY A 299 8.06 15.30 4.11
N ARG A 300 7.78 14.65 5.25
CA ARG A 300 7.25 15.30 6.45
C ARG A 300 8.33 15.59 7.52
N SER A 301 9.62 15.46 7.19
CA SER A 301 10.71 15.90 8.08
C SER A 301 10.71 17.43 8.25
N PHE A 302 11.29 17.92 9.34
CA PHE A 302 11.42 19.37 9.56
C PHE A 302 12.23 20.02 8.44
N GLU A 303 13.32 19.39 8.06
CA GLU A 303 14.26 19.87 7.05
C GLU A 303 13.57 20.00 5.68
N PHE A 304 12.86 18.99 5.22
CA PHE A 304 12.11 19.06 3.96
C PHE A 304 10.94 20.05 4.02
N CYS A 305 10.27 20.15 5.16
CA CYS A 305 9.22 21.14 5.39
C CYS A 305 9.75 22.58 5.30
N CYS A 306 10.99 22.85 5.72
CA CYS A 306 11.61 24.17 5.53
C CYS A 306 11.77 24.51 4.04
N TRP A 307 12.23 23.57 3.23
CA TRP A 307 12.35 23.76 1.79
C TRP A 307 10.97 23.93 1.13
N LEU A 308 10.00 23.08 1.46
CA LEU A 308 8.66 23.12 0.90
C LEU A 308 7.92 24.42 1.29
N TYR A 309 8.07 24.88 2.55
CA TYR A 309 7.49 26.14 3.01
C TYR A 309 7.94 27.33 2.16
N LYS A 310 9.23 27.41 1.84
CA LYS A 310 9.81 28.43 0.97
C LYS A 310 9.18 28.38 -0.44
N LYS A 311 9.12 27.19 -1.02
CA LYS A 311 8.47 26.96 -2.32
C LYS A 311 7.01 27.41 -2.33
N MET A 312 6.26 27.08 -1.29
CA MET A 312 4.85 27.48 -1.16
C MET A 312 4.70 28.99 -0.99
N THR A 313 5.54 29.62 -0.15
CA THR A 313 5.51 31.07 0.03
C THR A 313 5.82 31.80 -1.27
N ASP A 314 6.80 31.33 -2.04
CA ASP A 314 7.16 31.91 -3.33
C ASP A 314 6.02 31.80 -4.37
N ARG A 315 5.24 30.71 -4.35
CA ARG A 315 4.21 30.42 -5.35
C ARG A 315 2.81 30.93 -4.96
N PHE A 316 2.46 30.83 -3.68
CA PHE A 316 1.14 31.19 -3.18
C PHE A 316 1.11 32.50 -2.36
N GLY A 317 2.26 33.02 -1.92
CA GLY A 317 2.34 34.15 -0.98
C GLY A 317 1.97 33.73 0.44
N ASP A 318 1.41 34.65 1.22
CA ASP A 318 0.96 34.38 2.59
C ASP A 318 -0.29 33.50 2.61
N PHE A 319 -0.26 32.43 3.39
CA PHE A 319 -1.35 31.47 3.60
C PHE A 319 -1.63 31.21 5.09
N ASN A 320 -1.27 32.15 5.96
CA ASN A 320 -1.53 32.16 7.42
C ASN A 320 -0.66 31.21 8.26
N LEU A 321 0.44 30.70 7.69
CA LEU A 321 1.50 30.02 8.44
C LEU A 321 2.77 30.88 8.35
N LYS A 322 3.21 31.43 9.50
CA LYS A 322 4.18 32.55 9.56
C LYS A 322 5.65 32.14 9.38
N ASN A 323 5.96 30.87 9.59
CA ASN A 323 7.32 30.35 9.53
C ASN A 323 7.34 28.82 9.38
N GLU A 324 8.52 28.26 9.18
CA GLU A 324 8.75 26.82 8.95
C GLU A 324 8.29 25.95 10.13
N LYS A 325 8.34 26.44 11.37
CA LYS A 325 7.89 25.68 12.54
C LYS A 325 6.36 25.55 12.57
N GLU A 326 5.64 26.62 12.27
CA GLU A 326 4.18 26.59 12.15
C GLU A 326 3.76 25.71 10.98
N PHE A 327 4.49 25.77 9.87
CA PHE A 327 4.26 24.91 8.71
C PHE A 327 4.49 23.43 9.05
N TYR A 328 5.62 23.11 9.65
CA TYR A 328 5.94 21.74 10.09
C TYR A 328 4.90 21.19 11.06
N PHE A 329 4.46 22.02 12.02
CA PHE A 329 3.38 21.64 12.92
C PHE A 329 2.07 21.37 12.17
N TYR A 330 1.68 22.24 11.24
CA TYR A 330 0.46 22.08 10.44
C TYR A 330 0.45 20.78 9.65
N ILE A 331 1.56 20.46 9.00
CA ILE A 331 1.72 19.23 8.18
C ILE A 331 1.65 17.95 9.02
N ASN A 332 2.08 18.01 10.29
CA ASN A 332 2.20 16.85 11.17
C ASN A 332 1.21 16.88 12.35
N LYS A 333 0.22 17.77 12.30
CA LYS A 333 -0.79 17.86 13.37
C LYS A 333 -1.55 16.55 13.52
N VAL A 334 -1.95 16.26 14.76
CA VAL A 334 -2.79 15.12 15.11
C VAL A 334 -4.16 15.64 15.49
N GLU A 335 -5.20 15.22 14.77
CA GLU A 335 -6.58 15.64 14.99
C GLU A 335 -7.49 14.40 15.03
N ASN A 336 -8.62 14.49 15.76
CA ASN A 336 -9.59 13.40 15.74
C ASN A 336 -10.19 13.26 14.33
N ASN A 337 -10.02 12.07 13.76
CA ASN A 337 -10.60 11.73 12.47
C ASN A 337 -11.09 10.28 12.50
N PHE A 338 -12.21 10.01 11.83
CA PHE A 338 -12.75 8.67 11.68
C PHE A 338 -12.11 7.92 10.50
N ILE A 339 -11.67 8.64 9.47
CA ILE A 339 -11.35 8.09 8.17
C ILE A 339 -9.86 7.75 8.07
N ARG A 340 -9.59 6.47 7.77
CA ARG A 340 -8.23 5.93 7.67
C ARG A 340 -7.34 6.68 6.66
N THR A 341 -7.87 6.95 5.48
CA THR A 341 -7.11 7.62 4.40
C THR A 341 -6.78 9.08 4.67
N GLU A 342 -7.43 9.68 5.67
CA GLU A 342 -7.20 11.04 6.13
C GLU A 342 -6.47 11.10 7.47
N ALA A 343 -6.12 9.93 8.03
CA ALA A 343 -5.44 9.84 9.31
C ALA A 343 -4.00 10.36 9.23
N ASP A 344 -3.58 11.07 10.29
CA ASP A 344 -2.19 11.46 10.47
C ASP A 344 -1.26 10.24 10.70
N GLU A 345 0.03 10.47 10.65
CA GLU A 345 1.06 9.42 10.74
C GLU A 345 1.00 8.62 12.06
N LEU A 346 0.61 9.26 13.16
CA LEU A 346 0.51 8.61 14.47
C LEU A 346 -0.70 7.66 14.53
N GLN A 347 -1.86 8.09 14.03
CA GLN A 347 -3.11 7.36 14.15
C GLN A 347 -3.33 6.33 13.04
N TYR A 348 -2.70 6.51 11.86
CA TYR A 348 -2.88 5.63 10.71
C TYR A 348 -2.68 4.14 11.06
N ASN A 349 -1.62 3.83 11.80
CA ASN A 349 -1.34 2.44 12.20
C ASN A 349 -2.44 1.86 13.09
N LEU A 350 -3.04 2.65 14.00
CA LEU A 350 -4.15 2.17 14.85
C LEU A 350 -5.37 1.75 14.00
N HIS A 351 -5.66 2.50 12.92
CA HIS A 351 -6.69 2.11 11.96
C HIS A 351 -6.42 0.74 11.31
N ILE A 352 -5.18 0.44 11.00
CA ILE A 352 -4.79 -0.84 10.40
C ILE A 352 -4.83 -1.97 11.43
N LEU A 353 -4.32 -1.73 12.64
CA LEU A 353 -4.29 -2.73 13.69
C LEU A 353 -5.70 -3.23 14.06
N MET A 354 -6.68 -2.33 14.15
CA MET A 354 -8.06 -2.73 14.42
C MET A 354 -8.67 -3.53 13.27
N ARG A 355 -8.38 -3.17 12.01
CA ARG A 355 -8.85 -3.91 10.83
C ARG A 355 -8.26 -5.30 10.77
N TYR A 356 -6.97 -5.43 11.05
CA TYR A 356 -6.29 -6.72 11.14
C TYR A 356 -6.94 -7.65 12.17
N ASP A 357 -7.22 -7.15 13.38
CA ASP A 357 -7.87 -7.97 14.40
C ASP A 357 -9.25 -8.46 13.95
N ILE A 358 -10.04 -7.58 13.34
CA ILE A 358 -11.40 -7.88 12.88
C ILE A 358 -11.37 -8.85 11.71
N GLU A 359 -10.58 -8.60 10.67
CA GLU A 359 -10.56 -9.47 9.49
C GLU A 359 -10.01 -10.86 9.81
N LYS A 360 -9.00 -10.96 10.69
CA LYS A 360 -8.49 -12.24 11.17
C LYS A 360 -9.59 -13.02 11.91
N ALA A 361 -10.33 -12.36 12.80
CA ALA A 361 -11.42 -12.98 13.54
C ALA A 361 -12.57 -13.40 12.62
N LEU A 362 -12.93 -12.58 11.61
CA LEU A 362 -13.93 -12.94 10.61
C LEU A 362 -13.51 -14.20 9.82
N ILE A 363 -12.29 -14.24 9.30
CA ILE A 363 -11.84 -15.36 8.47
C ILE A 363 -11.65 -16.63 9.28
N ASN A 364 -11.13 -16.57 10.50
CA ASN A 364 -10.97 -17.75 11.36
C ASN A 364 -12.30 -18.24 11.98
N GLY A 365 -13.38 -17.43 11.92
CA GLY A 365 -14.69 -17.80 12.47
C GLY A 365 -14.90 -17.40 13.93
N ASP A 366 -14.00 -16.60 14.48
CA ASP A 366 -14.07 -16.11 15.87
C ASP A 366 -15.04 -14.91 16.01
N LEU A 367 -15.43 -14.28 14.89
CA LEU A 367 -16.38 -13.17 14.82
C LEU A 367 -17.47 -13.47 13.81
N SER A 368 -18.72 -13.23 14.20
CA SER A 368 -19.88 -13.25 13.28
C SER A 368 -19.97 -11.95 12.49
N VAL A 369 -20.38 -12.04 11.23
CA VAL A 369 -20.65 -10.85 10.39
C VAL A 369 -21.72 -9.94 11.02
N ASN A 370 -22.70 -10.50 11.72
CA ASN A 370 -23.73 -9.73 12.41
C ASN A 370 -23.18 -8.86 13.55
N ASP A 371 -22.06 -9.26 14.15
CA ASP A 371 -21.40 -8.54 15.26
C ASP A 371 -20.31 -7.58 14.77
N LEU A 372 -20.10 -7.47 13.45
CA LEU A 372 -19.02 -6.68 12.85
C LEU A 372 -19.07 -5.20 13.27
N GLU A 373 -20.23 -4.57 13.18
CA GLU A 373 -20.40 -3.13 13.50
C GLU A 373 -20.12 -2.85 14.98
N ILE A 374 -20.62 -3.70 15.87
CA ILE A 374 -20.39 -3.60 17.32
C ILE A 374 -18.89 -3.76 17.60
N SER A 375 -18.28 -4.82 17.06
CA SER A 375 -16.86 -5.11 17.26
C SER A 375 -15.95 -3.99 16.72
N TRP A 376 -16.35 -3.37 15.60
CA TRP A 376 -15.65 -2.20 15.06
C TRP A 376 -15.73 -1.02 16.02
N ASN A 377 -16.92 -0.66 16.46
CA ASN A 377 -17.16 0.50 17.31
C ASN A 377 -16.44 0.37 18.67
N ASP A 378 -16.53 -0.80 19.29
CA ASP A 378 -15.83 -1.11 20.55
C ASP A 378 -14.30 -1.00 20.40
N ARG A 379 -13.76 -1.55 19.31
CA ARG A 379 -12.31 -1.48 19.05
C ARG A 379 -11.88 -0.05 18.75
N PHE A 380 -12.65 0.69 17.95
CA PHE A 380 -12.36 2.08 17.65
C PHE A 380 -12.37 2.94 18.92
N ALA A 381 -13.40 2.85 19.74
CA ALA A 381 -13.49 3.59 20.99
C ALA A 381 -12.31 3.28 21.93
N LYS A 382 -11.89 2.01 21.99
CA LYS A 382 -10.74 1.58 22.80
C LYS A 382 -9.41 2.17 22.32
N ASP A 383 -9.16 2.16 21.03
CA ASP A 383 -7.87 2.58 20.45
C ASP A 383 -7.80 4.12 20.27
N PHE A 384 -8.93 4.78 19.98
CA PHE A 384 -8.99 6.22 19.68
C PHE A 384 -9.60 7.08 20.80
N GLY A 385 -10.30 6.50 21.76
CA GLY A 385 -10.85 7.22 22.91
C GLY A 385 -12.08 8.08 22.60
N PHE A 386 -12.76 7.87 21.46
CA PHE A 386 -14.04 8.46 21.10
C PHE A 386 -14.87 7.50 20.25
N GLU A 387 -16.18 7.72 20.19
CA GLU A 387 -17.13 6.80 19.56
C GLU A 387 -17.36 7.12 18.08
N VAL A 388 -17.65 6.09 17.28
CA VAL A 388 -18.07 6.23 15.88
C VAL A 388 -19.51 6.75 15.85
N ASP A 389 -19.79 7.78 15.05
CA ASP A 389 -21.07 8.47 14.99
C ASP A 389 -22.07 7.86 13.99
N LYS A 390 -21.55 7.17 12.95
CA LYS A 390 -22.36 6.55 11.88
C LYS A 390 -21.59 5.48 11.12
N PRO A 391 -22.28 4.50 10.49
CA PRO A 391 -21.64 3.39 9.77
C PRO A 391 -20.64 3.80 8.69
N SER A 392 -20.90 4.89 7.96
CA SER A 392 -19.99 5.39 6.91
C SER A 392 -18.67 5.94 7.45
N ASN A 393 -18.62 6.36 8.72
CA ASN A 393 -17.43 6.72 9.46
C ASN A 393 -16.83 5.52 10.21
N GLY A 394 -17.57 4.42 10.28
CA GLY A 394 -17.19 3.13 10.86
C GLY A 394 -16.70 2.12 9.82
N PHE A 395 -17.21 0.89 9.92
CA PHE A 395 -16.75 -0.24 9.12
C PHE A 395 -17.09 -0.15 7.62
N LEU A 396 -17.97 0.76 7.21
CA LEU A 396 -18.29 1.01 5.80
C LEU A 396 -17.32 1.97 5.10
N GLN A 397 -16.25 2.42 5.75
CA GLN A 397 -15.35 3.42 5.13
C GLN A 397 -14.44 2.86 4.03
N ASP A 398 -14.13 1.56 4.04
CA ASP A 398 -13.18 0.94 3.12
C ASP A 398 -13.85 -0.09 2.18
N VAL A 399 -13.45 -0.10 0.90
CA VAL A 399 -13.92 -1.04 -0.10
C VAL A 399 -13.21 -2.41 -0.04
N HIS A 400 -12.14 -2.55 0.74
CA HIS A 400 -11.28 -3.75 0.76
C HIS A 400 -12.07 -5.03 1.06
N TRP A 401 -12.81 -5.05 2.15
CA TRP A 401 -13.59 -6.23 2.53
C TRP A 401 -14.73 -6.54 1.56
N PRO A 402 -15.54 -5.57 1.11
CA PRO A 402 -16.50 -5.80 0.03
C PRO A 402 -15.89 -6.38 -1.25
N ALA A 403 -14.67 -5.93 -1.60
CA ALA A 403 -13.90 -6.47 -2.73
C ALA A 403 -13.23 -7.83 -2.41
N GLY A 404 -13.39 -8.34 -1.20
CA GLY A 404 -12.82 -9.62 -0.77
C GLY A 404 -11.32 -9.57 -0.44
N LEU A 405 -10.73 -8.40 -0.21
CA LEU A 405 -9.29 -8.24 0.07
C LEU A 405 -9.01 -8.49 1.56
N PHE A 406 -8.87 -9.75 1.95
CA PHE A 406 -8.48 -10.18 3.30
C PHE A 406 -7.01 -10.58 3.32
N GLY A 407 -6.29 -10.21 4.39
CA GLY A 407 -4.83 -10.34 4.48
C GLY A 407 -4.08 -9.14 3.89
N TYR A 408 -4.80 -8.19 3.29
CA TYR A 408 -4.24 -6.99 2.66
C TYR A 408 -3.89 -5.90 3.69
N PHE A 409 -4.80 -5.56 4.62
CA PHE A 409 -4.62 -4.46 5.57
C PHE A 409 -3.33 -4.51 6.38
N PRO A 410 -2.85 -5.66 6.87
CA PRO A 410 -1.59 -5.72 7.62
C PRO A 410 -0.39 -5.15 6.86
N THR A 411 -0.38 -5.23 5.51
CA THR A 411 0.74 -4.78 4.69
C THR A 411 1.00 -3.28 4.81
N TYR A 412 -0.01 -2.48 5.08
CA TYR A 412 0.12 -1.06 5.32
C TYR A 412 0.94 -0.72 6.57
N THR A 413 0.64 -1.37 7.70
CA THR A 413 1.44 -1.18 8.93
C THR A 413 2.80 -1.86 8.84
N LEU A 414 2.91 -3.01 8.19
CA LEU A 414 4.22 -3.61 7.88
C LEU A 414 5.06 -2.65 7.03
N GLY A 415 4.47 -1.99 6.04
CA GLY A 415 5.14 -0.96 5.25
C GLY A 415 5.69 0.18 6.11
N ASN A 416 4.90 0.66 7.09
CA ASN A 416 5.37 1.66 8.05
C ASN A 416 6.50 1.13 8.95
N ILE A 417 6.42 -0.11 9.43
CA ILE A 417 7.48 -0.75 10.22
C ILE A 417 8.76 -0.85 9.39
N TYR A 418 8.65 -1.32 8.15
CA TYR A 418 9.79 -1.48 7.25
C TYR A 418 10.40 -0.12 6.87
N SER A 419 9.58 0.90 6.62
CA SER A 419 10.07 2.26 6.36
C SER A 419 10.82 2.83 7.57
N GLY A 420 10.36 2.57 8.79
CA GLY A 420 11.06 2.94 10.03
C GLY A 420 12.44 2.28 10.14
N CYS A 421 12.53 0.97 9.84
CA CYS A 421 13.79 0.22 9.83
C CYS A 421 14.76 0.73 8.74
N ILE A 422 14.23 0.97 7.54
CA ILE A 422 15.00 1.52 6.41
C ILE A 422 15.54 2.92 6.76
N TYR A 423 14.70 3.78 7.33
CA TYR A 423 15.07 5.14 7.70
C TYR A 423 16.16 5.17 8.78
N GLU A 424 16.05 4.33 9.82
CA GLU A 424 17.07 4.21 10.86
C GLU A 424 18.44 3.86 10.26
N LYS A 425 18.48 2.89 9.35
CA LYS A 425 19.73 2.51 8.66
C LYS A 425 20.20 3.59 7.70
N MET A 426 19.30 4.21 6.96
CA MET A 426 19.62 5.26 6.00
C MET A 426 20.26 6.49 6.67
N ILE A 427 19.82 6.91 7.85
CA ILE A 427 20.44 8.02 8.59
C ILE A 427 21.93 7.74 8.89
N ILE A 428 22.27 6.48 9.15
CA ILE A 428 23.66 6.07 9.42
C ILE A 428 24.48 6.07 8.13
N ASP A 429 23.92 5.53 7.06
CA ASP A 429 24.66 5.30 5.80
C ASP A 429 24.73 6.57 4.91
N VAL A 430 23.84 7.55 5.13
CA VAL A 430 23.75 8.81 4.38
C VAL A 430 23.89 9.99 5.36
N PRO A 431 25.12 10.33 5.80
CA PRO A 431 25.34 11.32 6.88
C PRO A 431 24.80 12.73 6.57
N ASN A 432 24.74 13.11 5.29
CA ASN A 432 24.27 14.43 4.86
C ASN A 432 22.74 14.49 4.65
N LEU A 433 21.99 13.43 4.89
CA LEU A 433 20.57 13.32 4.57
C LEU A 433 19.75 14.54 5.01
N MET A 434 19.93 15.00 6.25
CA MET A 434 19.15 16.13 6.79
C MET A 434 19.49 17.45 6.08
N ASN A 435 20.76 17.71 5.82
CA ASN A 435 21.17 18.88 5.07
C ASN A 435 20.67 18.83 3.62
N ASP A 436 20.71 17.67 2.99
CA ASP A 436 20.20 17.47 1.63
C ASP A 436 18.70 17.72 1.56
N LEU A 437 17.92 17.20 2.50
CA LEU A 437 16.47 17.43 2.59
C LEU A 437 16.13 18.92 2.74
N SER A 438 16.91 19.68 3.52
CA SER A 438 16.71 21.12 3.70
C SER A 438 16.95 21.94 2.41
N ASN A 439 17.62 21.35 1.43
CA ASN A 439 17.86 21.89 0.09
C ASN A 439 16.98 21.25 -1.00
N GLY A 440 16.00 20.41 -0.63
CA GLY A 440 15.15 19.70 -1.58
C GLY A 440 15.91 18.66 -2.41
N ASN A 441 16.98 18.11 -1.87
CA ASN A 441 17.79 17.07 -2.51
C ASN A 441 17.56 15.71 -1.84
N THR A 442 17.21 14.69 -2.64
CA THR A 442 17.01 13.31 -2.16
C THR A 442 17.94 12.32 -2.87
N GLN A 443 18.92 12.80 -3.62
CA GLN A 443 19.73 11.97 -4.53
C GLN A 443 20.43 10.82 -3.81
N ASP A 444 21.09 11.07 -2.68
CA ASP A 444 21.84 10.04 -1.97
C ASP A 444 20.90 9.03 -1.28
N ALA A 445 19.76 9.48 -0.74
CA ALA A 445 18.71 8.59 -0.24
C ALA A 445 18.18 7.66 -1.34
N ARG A 446 17.86 8.20 -2.50
CA ARG A 446 17.39 7.42 -3.67
C ARG A 446 18.45 6.44 -4.18
N LYS A 447 19.71 6.84 -4.20
CA LYS A 447 20.83 5.96 -4.58
C LYS A 447 20.96 4.80 -3.60
N TRP A 448 20.81 5.08 -2.30
CA TRP A 448 20.82 4.06 -1.26
C TRP A 448 19.68 3.06 -1.46
N LEU A 449 18.45 3.53 -1.67
CA LEU A 449 17.27 2.69 -1.92
C LEU A 449 17.42 1.85 -3.18
N LYS A 450 17.87 2.47 -4.29
CA LYS A 450 18.11 1.75 -5.54
C LYS A 450 19.11 0.61 -5.37
N THR A 451 20.20 0.85 -4.63
CA THR A 451 21.26 -0.11 -4.44
C THR A 451 20.86 -1.26 -3.54
N ASN A 452 20.16 -0.98 -2.45
CA ASN A 452 19.89 -1.97 -1.41
C ASN A 452 18.52 -2.65 -1.54
N ILE A 453 17.55 -2.01 -2.24
CA ILE A 453 16.16 -2.51 -2.33
C ILE A 453 15.71 -2.59 -3.78
N HIS A 454 15.58 -1.47 -4.49
CA HIS A 454 14.79 -1.39 -5.73
C HIS A 454 15.28 -2.32 -6.84
N LYS A 455 16.60 -2.30 -7.15
CA LYS A 455 17.17 -3.06 -8.28
C LYS A 455 16.94 -4.57 -8.20
N HIS A 456 16.61 -5.07 -7.00
CA HIS A 456 16.50 -6.51 -6.78
C HIS A 456 15.12 -7.06 -7.18
N GLY A 457 14.11 -6.21 -7.40
CA GLY A 457 12.74 -6.66 -7.63
C GLY A 457 12.31 -7.68 -6.57
N SER A 458 11.72 -8.79 -7.00
CA SER A 458 11.31 -9.89 -6.13
C SER A 458 12.23 -11.12 -6.17
N ILE A 459 13.54 -10.94 -6.53
CA ILE A 459 14.54 -12.03 -6.53
C ILE A 459 14.71 -12.63 -5.13
N LYS A 460 14.59 -11.82 -4.07
CA LYS A 460 14.69 -12.23 -2.67
C LYS A 460 13.32 -12.16 -2.01
N SER A 461 13.06 -13.03 -1.05
CA SER A 461 11.89 -12.86 -0.19
C SER A 461 11.93 -11.51 0.55
N PRO A 462 10.78 -10.92 0.91
CA PRO A 462 10.71 -9.62 1.59
C PRO A 462 11.61 -9.52 2.82
N ASN A 463 11.57 -10.55 3.68
CA ASN A 463 12.41 -10.60 4.88
C ASN A 463 13.91 -10.62 4.56
N ASN A 464 14.34 -11.40 3.56
CA ASN A 464 15.74 -11.49 3.19
C ASN A 464 16.23 -10.21 2.52
N LEU A 465 15.39 -9.56 1.70
CA LEU A 465 15.69 -8.27 1.09
C LEU A 465 15.94 -7.20 2.15
N LEU A 466 15.07 -7.12 3.15
CA LEU A 466 15.24 -6.19 4.27
C LEU A 466 16.44 -6.54 5.13
N LEU A 467 16.62 -7.80 5.50
CA LEU A 467 17.77 -8.24 6.31
C LEU A 467 19.08 -7.85 5.67
N ASP A 468 19.19 -8.00 4.35
CA ASP A 468 20.39 -7.60 3.60
C ASP A 468 20.58 -6.08 3.58
N ALA A 469 19.49 -5.30 3.49
CA ALA A 469 19.53 -3.85 3.43
C ALA A 469 19.83 -3.20 4.79
N ILE A 470 19.18 -3.69 5.88
CA ILE A 470 19.25 -3.05 7.20
C ILE A 470 20.18 -3.76 8.18
N GLN A 471 20.61 -5.01 7.90
CA GLN A 471 21.55 -5.82 8.68
C GLN A 471 21.01 -6.32 10.04
N TYR A 472 19.69 -6.30 10.25
CA TYR A 472 19.02 -6.88 11.42
C TYR A 472 17.59 -7.33 11.06
N GLN A 473 16.95 -8.14 11.92
CA GLN A 473 15.56 -8.57 11.70
C GLN A 473 14.60 -7.38 11.86
N PRO A 474 13.73 -7.08 10.86
CA PRO A 474 12.76 -6.00 10.94
C PRO A 474 11.87 -6.15 12.18
N ASN A 475 11.64 -5.03 12.88
CA ASN A 475 10.78 -4.97 14.07
C ASN A 475 10.18 -3.56 14.23
N GLU A 476 9.27 -3.42 15.17
CA GLU A 476 8.50 -2.20 15.38
C GLU A 476 9.27 -1.04 16.06
N LYS A 477 10.43 -1.32 16.68
CA LYS A 477 11.14 -0.33 17.51
C LYS A 477 11.65 0.90 16.75
N PRO A 478 12.25 0.77 15.54
CA PRO A 478 12.69 1.93 14.77
C PRO A 478 11.55 2.89 14.45
N LEU A 479 10.40 2.38 14.03
CA LEU A 479 9.20 3.20 13.79
C LEU A 479 8.74 3.90 15.08
N LEU A 480 8.65 3.18 16.18
CA LEU A 480 8.24 3.74 17.48
C LEU A 480 9.19 4.82 17.97
N ASN A 481 10.50 4.61 17.85
CA ASN A 481 11.51 5.59 18.23
C ASN A 481 11.39 6.86 17.40
N TYR A 482 11.20 6.70 16.09
CA TYR A 482 10.98 7.81 15.18
C TYR A 482 9.72 8.60 15.55
N LEU A 483 8.57 7.94 15.73
CA LEU A 483 7.31 8.60 16.08
C LEU A 483 7.38 9.29 17.44
N ARG A 484 7.94 8.64 18.46
CA ARG A 484 8.14 9.24 19.77
C ARG A 484 9.00 10.50 19.70
N LYS A 485 10.16 10.43 19.03
CA LYS A 485 11.04 11.58 18.88
C LYS A 485 10.33 12.74 18.17
N LYS A 486 9.64 12.45 17.07
CA LYS A 486 8.90 13.43 16.26
C LYS A 486 7.81 14.12 17.09
N PHE A 487 6.90 13.36 17.67
CA PHE A 487 5.74 13.91 18.36
C PHE A 487 6.08 14.50 19.75
N THR A 488 7.10 13.96 20.44
CA THR A 488 7.63 14.60 21.66
C THR A 488 8.15 16.02 21.35
N ASN A 489 8.94 16.17 20.29
CA ASN A 489 9.45 17.49 19.88
C ASN A 489 8.32 18.41 19.39
N LEU A 490 7.38 17.89 18.63
CA LEU A 490 6.30 18.68 18.01
C LEU A 490 5.29 19.20 19.06
N TYR A 491 5.01 18.42 20.10
CA TYR A 491 4.01 18.72 21.12
C TYR A 491 4.61 19.09 22.49
N ASN A 492 5.93 19.11 22.66
CA ASN A 492 6.62 19.34 23.92
C ASN A 492 6.12 18.37 25.05
N LEU A 493 6.15 17.06 24.74
CA LEU A 493 5.74 16.00 25.66
C LEU A 493 6.78 15.73 26.75
#